data_d185f7f68de4aea0b2b2a0a5fc1dedc2
#
_entry.id   d185f7f68de4aea0b2b2a0a5fc1dedc2
#
_cell.length_a   1.000
_cell.length_b   1.000
_cell.length_c   1.000
_cell.angle_alpha   90.00
_cell.angle_beta   90.00
_cell.angle_gamma   90.00
#
_symmetry.space_group_name_H-M   'P 1'
#
loop_
_entity.id
_entity.type
_entity.pdbx_description
1 polymer ?
#
loop_
_entity_poly.entity_id
_entity_poly.type
_entity_poly.pdbx_seq_one_letter_code
_entity_poly.pdbx_strand_id
1 'polypeptide(L)'
;SHDIVIAAQALHDLAKPLVFQWNKDQSSLTEYQIAGTGAHHIFSIAEVIYRGFPVEEIVAQSCAHTIPSGKDEQVVVGYLKAAAIIAGKDAEKLGLVTCKGTIPTPHKQEGYITSLGDHDFVLSGPACQKSVAILKEIAAKDYGMSKADLEGEHFNRFRNYIGAQYSMMYIDSLASTKNGMDKIRQVVKNVIVK
;
A
#
# COMPACT_ATOMS: atom_id res chain seq x y z
N SER A 1 -16.05 -4.57 0.39
CA SER A 1 -16.74 -3.84 -0.69
C SER A 1 -15.75 -3.08 -1.55
N HIS A 2 -16.00 -3.00 -2.86
CA HIS A 2 -15.14 -2.27 -3.80
C HIS A 2 -15.06 -0.77 -3.43
N ASP A 3 -16.19 -0.18 -3.09
CA ASP A 3 -16.28 1.24 -2.72
C ASP A 3 -15.50 1.56 -1.44
N ILE A 4 -15.48 0.67 -0.47
CA ILE A 4 -14.71 0.80 0.77
C ILE A 4 -13.21 0.92 0.46
N VAL A 5 -12.68 0.04 -0.41
CA VAL A 5 -11.27 0.07 -0.77
C VAL A 5 -10.92 1.33 -1.57
N ILE A 6 -11.79 1.77 -2.48
CA ILE A 6 -11.59 3.01 -3.23
C ILE A 6 -11.56 4.22 -2.28
N ALA A 7 -12.52 4.32 -1.36
CA ALA A 7 -12.57 5.39 -0.37
C ALA A 7 -11.32 5.39 0.53
N ALA A 8 -10.94 4.23 1.06
CA ALA A 8 -9.76 4.08 1.89
C ALA A 8 -8.48 4.51 1.16
N GLN A 9 -8.30 4.13 -0.11
CA GLN A 9 -7.16 4.56 -0.93
C GLN A 9 -7.19 6.06 -1.22
N ALA A 10 -8.34 6.63 -1.50
CA ALA A 10 -8.46 8.06 -1.80
C ALA A 10 -8.17 8.94 -0.57
N LEU A 11 -8.50 8.46 0.63
CA LEU A 11 -8.46 9.25 1.85
C LEU A 11 -7.24 9.00 2.74
N HIS A 12 -6.44 7.93 2.49
CA HIS A 12 -5.36 7.57 3.42
C HIS A 12 -4.29 8.67 3.59
N ASP A 13 -4.11 9.50 2.59
CA ASP A 13 -3.12 10.57 2.54
C ASP A 13 -3.68 11.99 2.76
N LEU A 14 -4.97 12.12 3.06
CA LEU A 14 -5.66 13.42 3.08
C LEU A 14 -5.05 14.45 4.04
N ALA A 15 -4.38 14.00 5.11
CA ALA A 15 -3.76 14.88 6.09
C ALA A 15 -2.32 15.31 5.75
N LYS A 16 -1.73 14.84 4.65
CA LYS A 16 -0.37 15.26 4.24
C LYS A 16 -0.18 16.77 4.22
N PRO A 17 -1.09 17.59 3.64
CA PRO A 17 -0.93 19.04 3.64
C PRO A 17 -0.90 19.69 5.02
N LEU A 18 -1.45 19.01 6.05
CA LEU A 18 -1.54 19.53 7.40
C LEU A 18 -0.29 19.26 8.24
N VAL A 19 0.47 18.22 7.92
CA VAL A 19 1.56 17.70 8.77
C VAL A 19 2.94 17.80 8.14
N PHE A 20 3.03 17.96 6.83
CA PHE A 20 4.31 18.18 6.15
C PHE A 20 4.80 19.62 6.37
N GLN A 21 6.07 19.76 6.73
CA GLN A 21 6.72 21.04 6.96
C GLN A 21 7.96 21.19 6.10
N TRP A 22 8.12 22.35 5.48
CA TRP A 22 9.35 22.68 4.77
C TRP A 22 10.53 22.77 5.73
N ASN A 23 11.63 22.15 5.37
CA ASN A 23 12.89 22.35 6.05
C ASN A 23 13.39 23.79 5.84
N LYS A 24 14.30 24.26 6.69
CA LYS A 24 14.83 25.63 6.63
C LYS A 24 15.46 25.98 5.30
N ASP A 25 16.04 24.99 4.62
CA ASP A 25 16.67 25.13 3.30
C ASP A 25 15.66 25.14 2.13
N GLN A 26 14.37 24.91 2.42
CA GLN A 26 13.27 24.84 1.45
C GLN A 26 13.47 23.82 0.32
N SER A 27 14.39 22.88 0.50
CA SER A 27 14.70 21.83 -0.50
C SER A 27 13.94 20.52 -0.27
N SER A 28 13.43 20.31 0.95
CA SER A 28 12.77 19.08 1.35
C SER A 28 11.68 19.32 2.38
N LEU A 29 10.82 18.31 2.54
CA LEU A 29 9.75 18.30 3.54
C LEU A 29 10.09 17.29 4.64
N THR A 30 9.70 17.61 5.86
CA THR A 30 9.72 16.68 6.99
C THR A 30 8.34 16.50 7.58
N GLU A 31 8.18 15.39 8.29
CA GLU A 31 6.95 14.99 8.94
C GLU A 31 7.24 14.36 10.30
N TYR A 32 6.43 14.68 11.31
CA TYR A 32 6.47 14.00 12.58
C TYR A 32 5.97 12.57 12.46
N GLN A 33 6.44 11.70 13.38
CA GLN A 33 5.93 10.33 13.49
C GLN A 33 5.01 10.19 14.69
N ILE A 34 3.91 9.45 14.52
CA ILE A 34 2.96 9.07 15.56
C ILE A 34 2.72 7.57 15.46
N ALA A 35 2.79 6.87 16.58
CA ALA A 35 2.61 5.41 16.64
C ALA A 35 3.49 4.61 15.66
N GLY A 36 4.68 5.14 15.32
CA GLY A 36 5.64 4.47 14.42
C GLY A 36 5.39 4.65 12.93
N THR A 37 4.47 5.54 12.54
CA THR A 37 4.22 5.91 11.14
C THR A 37 4.21 7.42 10.97
N GLY A 38 4.19 7.90 9.72
CA GLY A 38 4.03 9.33 9.43
C GLY A 38 2.73 9.89 10.03
N ALA A 39 2.81 11.10 10.60
CA ALA A 39 1.66 11.73 11.27
C ALA A 39 0.45 11.88 10.34
N HIS A 40 0.66 12.08 9.01
CA HIS A 40 -0.44 12.16 8.05
C HIS A 40 -1.34 10.92 8.10
N HIS A 41 -0.77 9.73 8.27
CA HIS A 41 -1.53 8.49 8.33
C HIS A 41 -2.50 8.49 9.53
N ILE A 42 -1.97 8.81 10.72
CA ILE A 42 -2.78 8.85 11.95
C ILE A 42 -3.83 9.98 11.91
N PHE A 43 -3.48 11.16 11.43
CA PHE A 43 -4.43 12.27 11.29
C PHE A 43 -5.50 11.99 10.23
N SER A 44 -5.15 11.32 9.13
CA SER A 44 -6.13 10.90 8.13
C SER A 44 -7.16 9.93 8.73
N ILE A 45 -6.71 8.95 9.51
CA ILE A 45 -7.60 8.01 10.21
C ILE A 45 -8.45 8.75 11.26
N ALA A 46 -7.85 9.67 12.02
CA ALA A 46 -8.57 10.45 13.03
C ALA A 46 -9.69 11.29 12.41
N GLU A 47 -9.45 11.88 11.24
CA GLU A 47 -10.45 12.67 10.52
C GLU A 47 -11.66 11.85 10.08
N VAL A 48 -11.46 10.66 9.51
CA VAL A 48 -12.57 9.79 9.12
C VAL A 48 -13.30 9.22 10.33
N ILE A 49 -12.61 8.96 11.45
CA ILE A 49 -13.25 8.62 12.74
C ILE A 49 -14.11 9.78 13.25
N TYR A 50 -13.56 10.99 13.25
CA TYR A 50 -14.26 12.19 13.73
C TYR A 50 -15.53 12.46 12.92
N ARG A 51 -15.48 12.28 11.61
CA ARG A 51 -16.62 12.45 10.69
C ARG A 51 -17.63 11.31 10.72
N GLY A 52 -17.36 10.22 11.42
CA GLY A 52 -18.27 9.08 11.55
C GLY A 52 -18.37 8.21 10.29
N PHE A 53 -17.28 8.02 9.59
CA PHE A 53 -17.23 7.08 8.47
C PHE A 53 -17.51 5.63 8.93
N PRO A 54 -17.92 4.73 8.03
CA PRO A 54 -18.15 3.33 8.37
C PRO A 54 -16.90 2.65 8.95
N VAL A 55 -17.11 1.74 9.91
CA VAL A 55 -16.01 1.01 10.58
C VAL A 55 -15.11 0.28 9.59
N GLU A 56 -15.69 -0.36 8.59
CA GLU A 56 -14.98 -1.09 7.54
C GLU A 56 -14.07 -0.18 6.71
N GLU A 57 -14.47 1.05 6.46
CA GLU A 57 -13.65 2.03 5.73
C GLU A 57 -12.49 2.52 6.60
N ILE A 58 -12.77 2.90 7.86
CA ILE A 58 -11.74 3.34 8.81
C ILE A 58 -10.67 2.25 9.00
N VAL A 59 -11.08 1.00 9.17
CA VAL A 59 -10.16 -0.14 9.31
C VAL A 59 -9.38 -0.37 8.01
N ALA A 60 -10.04 -0.35 6.86
CA ALA A 60 -9.35 -0.50 5.57
C ALA A 60 -8.29 0.58 5.36
N GLN A 61 -8.64 1.84 5.62
CA GLN A 61 -7.73 2.99 5.50
C GLN A 61 -6.53 2.86 6.45
N SER A 62 -6.74 2.39 7.69
CA SER A 62 -5.67 2.20 8.67
C SER A 62 -4.63 1.16 8.24
N CYS A 63 -4.97 0.31 7.29
CA CYS A 63 -4.08 -0.72 6.75
C CYS A 63 -3.24 -0.23 5.55
N ALA A 64 -3.38 1.00 5.08
CA ALA A 64 -2.64 1.47 3.91
C ALA A 64 -1.12 1.25 4.06
N HIS A 65 -0.55 1.55 5.22
CA HIS A 65 0.90 1.46 5.47
C HIS A 65 1.38 0.12 6.02
N THR A 66 0.50 -0.83 6.36
CA THR A 66 0.90 -2.16 6.85
C THR A 66 -0.24 -3.16 6.75
N ILE A 67 0.09 -4.45 6.73
CA ILE A 67 -0.90 -5.52 6.56
C ILE A 67 -1.59 -5.88 7.88
N PRO A 68 -2.91 -6.21 7.86
CA PRO A 68 -3.68 -6.52 9.05
C PRO A 68 -3.52 -7.98 9.51
N SER A 69 -2.28 -8.48 9.61
CA SER A 69 -2.05 -9.87 10.02
C SER A 69 -0.72 -10.10 10.73
N GLY A 70 -0.61 -11.23 11.42
CA GLY A 70 0.58 -11.63 12.15
C GLY A 70 0.99 -10.57 13.18
N LYS A 71 2.29 -10.29 13.28
CA LYS A 71 2.83 -9.26 14.15
C LYS A 71 2.41 -7.84 13.75
N ASP A 72 2.14 -7.63 12.46
CA ASP A 72 1.82 -6.32 11.90
C ASP A 72 0.37 -5.89 12.23
N GLU A 73 -0.50 -6.84 12.55
CA GLU A 73 -1.85 -6.53 13.04
C GLU A 73 -1.83 -5.62 14.28
N GLN A 74 -0.88 -5.85 15.20
CA GLN A 74 -0.75 -5.02 16.41
C GLN A 74 -0.30 -3.58 16.07
N VAL A 75 0.43 -3.41 15.01
CA VAL A 75 0.80 -2.08 14.50
C VAL A 75 -0.45 -1.34 14.03
N VAL A 76 -1.31 -1.98 13.23
CA VAL A 76 -2.59 -1.39 12.78
C VAL A 76 -3.52 -1.08 13.98
N VAL A 77 -3.60 -1.98 14.95
CA VAL A 77 -4.35 -1.73 16.21
C VAL A 77 -3.82 -0.47 16.91
N GLY A 78 -2.50 -0.30 16.94
CA GLY A 78 -1.86 0.91 17.47
C GLY A 78 -2.28 2.18 16.74
N TYR A 79 -2.34 2.14 15.41
CA TYR A 79 -2.81 3.26 14.59
C TYR A 79 -4.26 3.62 14.89
N LEU A 80 -5.16 2.63 14.93
CA LEU A 80 -6.58 2.84 15.22
C LEU A 80 -6.80 3.43 16.61
N LYS A 81 -6.07 2.94 17.62
CA LYS A 81 -6.16 3.47 18.98
C LYS A 81 -5.64 4.91 19.07
N ALA A 82 -4.49 5.20 18.47
CA ALA A 82 -3.93 6.55 18.45
C ALA A 82 -4.87 7.54 17.75
N ALA A 83 -5.38 7.16 16.59
CA ALA A 83 -6.31 7.99 15.83
C ALA A 83 -7.64 8.22 16.56
N ALA A 84 -8.19 7.19 17.22
CA ALA A 84 -9.40 7.31 18.02
C ALA A 84 -9.21 8.29 19.18
N ILE A 85 -8.08 8.22 19.90
CA ILE A 85 -7.75 9.18 20.97
C ILE A 85 -7.72 10.61 20.42
N ILE A 86 -7.08 10.85 19.29
CA ILE A 86 -7.02 12.18 18.65
C ILE A 86 -8.44 12.66 18.28
N ALA A 87 -9.29 11.76 17.78
CA ALA A 87 -10.69 12.07 17.47
C ALA A 87 -11.60 12.21 18.70
N GLY A 88 -11.09 12.05 19.91
CA GLY A 88 -11.87 12.09 21.15
C GLY A 88 -12.83 10.89 21.29
N LYS A 89 -12.46 9.74 20.73
CA LYS A 89 -13.28 8.52 20.68
C LYS A 89 -12.53 7.34 21.30
N ASP A 90 -13.26 6.24 21.48
CA ASP A 90 -12.74 4.97 21.97
C ASP A 90 -12.80 3.93 20.85
N ALA A 91 -11.67 3.35 20.49
CA ALA A 91 -11.56 2.44 19.35
C ALA A 91 -12.36 1.12 19.55
N GLU A 92 -12.45 0.62 20.79
CA GLU A 92 -13.20 -0.60 21.09
C GLU A 92 -14.72 -0.32 21.06
N LYS A 93 -15.17 0.79 21.65
CA LYS A 93 -16.57 1.19 21.61
C LYS A 93 -17.08 1.46 20.19
N LEU A 94 -16.22 1.95 19.32
CA LEU A 94 -16.54 2.14 17.91
C LEU A 94 -16.51 0.84 17.09
N GLY A 95 -16.01 -0.27 17.64
CA GLY A 95 -15.86 -1.53 16.92
C GLY A 95 -14.68 -1.56 15.96
N LEU A 96 -13.75 -0.61 16.06
CA LEU A 96 -12.52 -0.56 15.25
C LEU A 96 -11.52 -1.65 15.65
N VAL A 97 -11.50 -1.99 16.92
CA VAL A 97 -10.70 -3.09 17.48
C VAL A 97 -11.59 -3.93 18.40
N THR A 98 -11.29 -5.22 18.51
CA THR A 98 -11.98 -6.13 19.41
C THR A 98 -11.50 -5.96 20.86
N CYS A 99 -12.25 -6.45 21.84
CA CYS A 99 -11.84 -6.48 23.24
C CYS A 99 -10.56 -7.32 23.49
N LYS A 100 -10.16 -8.16 22.51
CA LYS A 100 -8.88 -8.91 22.53
C LYS A 100 -7.72 -8.11 21.93
N GLY A 101 -7.95 -6.87 21.51
CA GLY A 101 -6.93 -6.04 20.87
C GLY A 101 -6.54 -6.52 19.47
N THR A 102 -7.49 -7.02 18.71
CA THR A 102 -7.30 -7.47 17.31
C THR A 102 -8.21 -6.71 16.36
N ILE A 103 -7.91 -6.73 15.07
CA ILE A 103 -8.79 -6.19 14.05
C ILE A 103 -9.98 -7.14 13.85
N PRO A 104 -11.21 -6.63 13.74
CA PRO A 104 -12.38 -7.48 13.43
C PRO A 104 -12.18 -8.23 12.12
N THR A 105 -12.33 -9.56 12.16
CA THR A 105 -12.06 -10.44 11.01
C THR A 105 -12.79 -10.03 9.72
N PRO A 106 -14.07 -9.59 9.74
CA PRO A 106 -14.76 -9.19 8.52
C PRO A 106 -14.10 -8.05 7.75
N HIS A 107 -13.31 -7.20 8.43
CA HIS A 107 -12.70 -6.01 7.83
C HIS A 107 -11.25 -6.23 7.35
N LYS A 108 -10.67 -7.42 7.62
CA LYS A 108 -9.28 -7.71 7.26
C LYS A 108 -9.07 -7.76 5.75
N GLN A 109 -10.04 -8.24 4.99
CA GLN A 109 -9.90 -8.40 3.54
C GLN A 109 -9.74 -7.06 2.84
N GLU A 110 -10.58 -6.08 3.14
CA GLU A 110 -10.47 -4.74 2.59
C GLU A 110 -9.15 -4.08 3.01
N GLY A 111 -8.74 -4.28 4.27
CA GLY A 111 -7.45 -3.80 4.78
C GLY A 111 -6.26 -4.38 4.01
N TYR A 112 -6.29 -5.67 3.68
CA TYR A 112 -5.25 -6.29 2.83
C TYR A 112 -5.18 -5.66 1.45
N ILE A 113 -6.32 -5.47 0.79
CA ILE A 113 -6.37 -4.88 -0.55
C ILE A 113 -5.88 -3.43 -0.52
N THR A 114 -6.26 -2.66 0.50
CA THR A 114 -5.81 -1.28 0.69
C THR A 114 -4.29 -1.23 0.89
N SER A 115 -3.74 -2.09 1.73
CA SER A 115 -2.29 -2.21 1.94
C SER A 115 -1.55 -2.56 0.65
N LEU A 116 -2.07 -3.51 -0.14
CA LEU A 116 -1.49 -3.87 -1.43
C LEU A 116 -1.47 -2.68 -2.40
N GLY A 117 -2.52 -1.87 -2.44
CA GLY A 117 -2.61 -0.70 -3.31
C GLY A 117 -1.52 0.34 -3.01
N ASP A 118 -1.33 0.70 -1.75
CA ASP A 118 -0.32 1.66 -1.33
C ASP A 118 1.10 1.10 -1.45
N HIS A 119 1.32 -0.13 -0.98
CA HIS A 119 2.64 -0.78 -1.09
C HIS A 119 3.04 -1.01 -2.55
N ASP A 120 2.12 -1.29 -3.46
CA ASP A 120 2.43 -1.44 -4.87
C ASP A 120 3.02 -0.16 -5.47
N PHE A 121 2.48 0.99 -5.12
CA PHE A 121 3.03 2.28 -5.51
C PHE A 121 4.46 2.48 -4.98
N VAL A 122 4.69 2.22 -3.69
CA VAL A 122 6.02 2.34 -3.05
C VAL A 122 7.00 1.31 -3.60
N LEU A 123 6.57 0.05 -3.74
CA LEU A 123 7.41 -1.07 -4.16
C LEU A 123 7.65 -1.11 -5.67
N SER A 124 6.92 -0.36 -6.47
CA SER A 124 7.21 -0.22 -7.90
C SER A 124 8.52 0.53 -8.19
N GLY A 125 9.14 1.10 -7.15
CA GLY A 125 10.45 1.76 -7.17
C GLY A 125 11.61 0.84 -6.70
N PRO A 126 12.55 1.38 -5.91
CA PRO A 126 13.79 0.68 -5.52
C PRO A 126 13.61 -0.61 -4.72
N ALA A 127 12.50 -0.76 -3.97
CA ALA A 127 12.27 -1.93 -3.12
C ALA A 127 12.03 -3.22 -3.91
N CYS A 128 11.54 -3.13 -5.15
CA CYS A 128 11.29 -4.28 -6.03
C CYS A 128 12.39 -4.54 -7.05
N GLN A 129 13.63 -4.19 -6.76
CA GLN A 129 14.76 -4.30 -7.73
C GLN A 129 14.89 -5.69 -8.34
N LYS A 130 14.68 -6.76 -7.56
CA LYS A 130 14.76 -8.13 -8.04
C LYS A 130 13.67 -8.44 -9.07
N SER A 131 12.44 -8.07 -8.79
CA SER A 131 11.30 -8.23 -9.69
C SER A 131 11.46 -7.38 -10.94
N VAL A 132 11.90 -6.13 -10.77
CA VAL A 132 12.20 -5.22 -11.88
C VAL A 132 13.30 -5.79 -12.78
N ALA A 133 14.37 -6.37 -12.21
CA ALA A 133 15.43 -7.00 -12.99
C ALA A 133 14.90 -8.19 -13.84
N ILE A 134 14.07 -9.04 -13.25
CA ILE A 134 13.41 -10.15 -13.96
C ILE A 134 12.48 -9.63 -15.07
N LEU A 135 11.68 -8.61 -14.79
CA LEU A 135 10.79 -8.01 -15.80
C LEU A 135 11.58 -7.36 -16.93
N LYS A 136 12.71 -6.71 -16.65
CA LYS A 136 13.62 -6.18 -17.69
C LYS A 136 14.20 -7.29 -18.57
N GLU A 137 14.60 -8.40 -17.96
CA GLU A 137 15.11 -9.55 -18.70
C GLU A 137 14.04 -10.14 -19.64
N ILE A 138 12.80 -10.31 -19.14
CA ILE A 138 11.67 -10.78 -19.95
C ILE A 138 11.34 -9.77 -21.07
N ALA A 139 11.30 -8.48 -20.76
CA ALA A 139 11.02 -7.43 -21.74
C ALA A 139 12.06 -7.42 -22.89
N ALA A 140 13.33 -7.58 -22.55
CA ALA A 140 14.39 -7.67 -23.56
C ALA A 140 14.31 -8.96 -24.40
N LYS A 141 14.21 -10.12 -23.74
CA LYS A 141 14.30 -11.43 -24.43
C LYS A 141 13.03 -11.81 -25.16
N ASP A 142 11.88 -11.61 -24.53
CA ASP A 142 10.61 -12.11 -25.04
C ASP A 142 9.83 -11.05 -25.84
N TYR A 143 10.11 -9.76 -25.61
CA TYR A 143 9.41 -8.63 -26.26
C TYR A 143 10.33 -7.72 -27.09
N GLY A 144 11.63 -8.02 -27.15
CA GLY A 144 12.58 -7.31 -28.02
C GLY A 144 12.87 -5.87 -27.62
N MET A 145 12.67 -5.50 -26.36
CA MET A 145 12.97 -4.14 -25.90
C MET A 145 14.48 -3.88 -25.94
N SER A 146 14.87 -2.76 -26.54
CA SER A 146 16.26 -2.30 -26.57
C SER A 146 16.71 -1.80 -25.18
N LYS A 147 18.02 -1.59 -25.02
CA LYS A 147 18.54 -1.00 -23.78
C LYS A 147 17.93 0.38 -23.48
N ALA A 148 17.70 1.20 -24.50
CA ALA A 148 17.06 2.50 -24.34
C ALA A 148 15.62 2.37 -23.89
N ASP A 149 14.85 1.39 -24.41
CA ASP A 149 13.49 1.10 -23.99
C ASP A 149 13.42 0.66 -22.52
N LEU A 150 14.38 -0.16 -22.07
CA LEU A 150 14.46 -0.69 -20.71
C LEU A 150 14.79 0.39 -19.65
N GLU A 151 15.36 1.50 -20.06
CA GLU A 151 15.71 2.63 -19.20
C GLU A 151 14.70 3.80 -19.32
N GLY A 152 13.69 3.66 -20.19
CA GLY A 152 12.74 4.71 -20.55
C GLY A 152 11.28 4.39 -20.24
N GLU A 153 10.40 5.23 -20.80
CA GLU A 153 8.94 5.15 -20.64
C GLU A 153 8.33 3.83 -21.14
N HIS A 154 8.92 3.18 -22.14
CA HIS A 154 8.41 1.91 -22.65
C HIS A 154 8.43 0.83 -21.57
N PHE A 155 9.52 0.71 -20.82
CA PHE A 155 9.58 -0.23 -19.70
C PHE A 155 8.69 0.18 -18.54
N ASN A 156 8.58 1.48 -18.23
CA ASN A 156 7.67 1.95 -17.20
C ASN A 156 6.22 1.57 -17.51
N ARG A 157 5.77 1.75 -18.74
CA ARG A 157 4.43 1.33 -19.19
C ARG A 157 4.25 -0.17 -19.10
N PHE A 158 5.21 -0.95 -19.60
CA PHE A 158 5.21 -2.41 -19.54
C PHE A 158 5.04 -2.90 -18.09
N ARG A 159 5.87 -2.40 -17.18
CA ARG A 159 5.80 -2.72 -15.75
C ARG A 159 4.47 -2.31 -15.13
N ASN A 160 3.96 -1.12 -15.43
CA ASN A 160 2.72 -0.61 -14.89
C ASN A 160 1.51 -1.41 -15.35
N TYR A 161 1.47 -1.86 -16.60
CA TYR A 161 0.43 -2.75 -17.11
C TYR A 161 0.39 -4.07 -16.33
N ILE A 162 1.55 -4.66 -16.08
CA ILE A 162 1.67 -5.90 -15.33
C ILE A 162 1.27 -5.67 -13.87
N GLY A 163 1.77 -4.62 -13.23
CA GLY A 163 1.47 -4.26 -11.84
C GLY A 163 0.00 -3.95 -11.61
N ALA A 164 -0.69 -3.35 -12.58
CA ALA A 164 -2.12 -3.08 -12.50
C ALA A 164 -2.98 -4.34 -12.44
N GLN A 165 -2.51 -5.45 -13.04
CA GLN A 165 -3.26 -6.73 -13.06
C GLN A 165 -2.88 -7.66 -11.90
N TYR A 166 -1.61 -7.70 -11.52
CA TYR A 166 -1.07 -8.71 -10.61
C TYR A 166 -0.39 -8.13 -9.36
N SER A 167 -0.31 -6.86 -9.19
CA SER A 167 0.50 -6.10 -8.25
C SER A 167 2.01 -6.43 -8.27
N MET A 168 2.86 -5.45 -8.00
CA MET A 168 4.32 -5.67 -7.93
C MET A 168 4.72 -6.52 -6.72
N MET A 169 3.96 -6.49 -5.61
CA MET A 169 4.19 -7.37 -4.47
C MET A 169 3.98 -8.85 -4.82
N TYR A 170 2.94 -9.16 -5.60
CA TYR A 170 2.71 -10.53 -6.07
C TYR A 170 3.86 -11.00 -6.97
N ILE A 171 4.31 -10.17 -7.89
CA ILE A 171 5.45 -10.47 -8.77
C ILE A 171 6.72 -10.68 -7.96
N ASP A 172 6.96 -9.86 -6.92
CA ASP A 172 8.10 -10.03 -6.02
C ASP A 172 8.02 -11.35 -5.23
N SER A 173 6.85 -11.74 -4.78
CA SER A 173 6.63 -13.03 -4.13
C SER A 173 6.98 -14.20 -5.06
N LEU A 174 6.60 -14.13 -6.33
CA LEU A 174 6.94 -15.13 -7.34
C LEU A 174 8.45 -15.19 -7.59
N ALA A 175 9.14 -14.04 -7.65
CA ALA A 175 10.58 -13.96 -7.87
C ALA A 175 11.40 -14.74 -6.83
N SER A 176 10.86 -14.90 -5.63
CA SER A 176 11.51 -15.62 -4.52
C SER A 176 11.19 -17.13 -4.50
N THR A 177 10.32 -17.62 -5.41
CA THR A 177 9.95 -19.04 -5.49
C THR A 177 10.87 -19.83 -6.41
N LYS A 178 10.84 -21.16 -6.26
CA LYS A 178 11.43 -22.06 -7.26
C LYS A 178 10.76 -21.83 -8.62
N ASN A 179 11.54 -21.67 -9.67
CA ASN A 179 11.09 -21.33 -11.04
C ASN A 179 10.36 -19.96 -11.11
N GLY A 180 10.77 -19.00 -10.28
CA GLY A 180 10.16 -17.67 -10.23
C GLY A 180 10.15 -16.94 -11.57
N MET A 181 11.25 -17.03 -12.34
CA MET A 181 11.35 -16.47 -13.69
C MET A 181 10.24 -16.98 -14.62
N ASP A 182 10.01 -18.30 -14.65
CA ASP A 182 9.00 -18.91 -15.53
C ASP A 182 7.59 -18.54 -15.12
N LYS A 183 7.34 -18.45 -13.82
CA LYS A 183 6.05 -18.00 -13.28
C LYS A 183 5.77 -16.54 -13.65
N ILE A 184 6.76 -15.67 -13.49
CA ILE A 184 6.64 -14.25 -13.88
C ILE A 184 6.47 -14.13 -15.39
N ARG A 185 7.19 -14.92 -16.18
CA ARG A 185 7.01 -14.96 -17.64
C ARG A 185 5.58 -15.35 -18.03
N GLN A 186 4.96 -16.29 -17.32
CA GLN A 186 3.57 -16.65 -17.54
C GLN A 186 2.61 -15.50 -17.19
N VAL A 187 2.85 -14.82 -16.05
CA VAL A 187 2.09 -13.63 -15.67
C VAL A 187 2.19 -12.56 -16.76
N VAL A 188 3.39 -12.26 -17.23
CA VAL A 188 3.62 -11.28 -18.30
C VAL A 188 2.85 -11.63 -19.57
N LYS A 189 2.89 -12.90 -19.99
CA LYS A 189 2.14 -13.39 -21.18
C LYS A 189 0.62 -13.23 -21.03
N ASN A 190 0.09 -13.33 -19.83
CA ASN A 190 -1.33 -13.16 -19.58
C ASN A 190 -1.80 -11.70 -19.73
N VAL A 191 -0.89 -10.73 -19.57
CA VAL A 191 -1.20 -9.30 -19.60
C VAL A 191 -0.78 -8.65 -20.92
N ILE A 192 0.43 -8.97 -21.37
CA ILE A 192 1.05 -8.33 -22.54
C ILE A 192 0.86 -9.26 -23.75
N VAL A 193 -0.04 -8.84 -24.62
CA VAL A 193 -0.24 -9.51 -25.92
C VAL A 193 0.83 -9.01 -26.89
N LYS A 194 1.47 -9.93 -27.61
CA LYS A 194 2.41 -9.59 -28.70
C LYS A 194 1.69 -9.08 -29.93
#